data_85627c91fb4c24b7d5994ea41b833797
#
_entry.id   85627c91fb4c24b7d5994ea41b833797
#
_cell.length_a   1.000
_cell.length_b   1.000
_cell.length_c   1.000
_cell.angle_alpha   90.00
_cell.angle_beta   90.00
_cell.angle_gamma   90.00
#
_symmetry.space_group_name_H-M   'P 1'
#
loop_
_entity.id
_entity.type
_entity.pdbx_description
1 polymer ?
#
loop_
_entity_poly.entity_id
_entity_poly.type
_entity_poly.pdbx_seq_one_letter_code
_entity_poly.pdbx_strand_id
1 'polypeptide(L)'
;MASTAGGRLFAVGEAAASHGVYRPGGTALNAGQVGSTRAAQYIAARCRGDASAGFDAAASAALAEMAALADVCRADTGNVRALWQHAAEEMSRCGAAIRDPAQIRAYGKQVEAQLADFAQTVKAGSRTELAMLYRLRDMLLSQRAYLTAMTDYTAHGGQSRGSALYTDLTGGTKPFGQLPDTFTFALDETENSLVQELWYEDGVCRTAWRAPRPIPGDDDFFENVWRSYRETGNID
;
A
#
# COMPACT_ATOMS: atom_id res chain seq x y z
N MET A 1 -1.76 -15.73 5.41
CA MET A 1 -2.92 -15.37 4.58
C MET A 1 -2.54 -15.52 3.12
N ALA A 2 -3.23 -16.37 2.39
CA ALA A 2 -2.98 -16.52 0.95
C ALA A 2 -3.57 -15.30 0.24
N SER A 3 -2.87 -14.79 -0.77
CA SER A 3 -3.40 -13.74 -1.64
C SER A 3 -4.57 -14.30 -2.45
N THR A 4 -5.63 -13.51 -2.60
CA THR A 4 -6.76 -13.82 -3.49
C THR A 4 -6.31 -13.90 -4.96
N ALA A 5 -5.18 -13.31 -5.31
CA ALA A 5 -4.63 -13.23 -6.66
C ALA A 5 -3.86 -14.48 -7.13
N GLY A 6 -4.03 -15.66 -6.52
CA GLY A 6 -3.38 -16.85 -7.05
C GLY A 6 -3.06 -17.97 -6.06
N GLY A 7 -3.49 -17.88 -4.81
CA GLY A 7 -3.40 -18.97 -3.83
C GLY A 7 -1.99 -19.41 -3.38
N ARG A 8 -0.93 -18.84 -3.98
CA ARG A 8 0.48 -19.19 -3.70
C ARG A 8 1.36 -18.00 -3.31
N LEU A 9 0.78 -16.80 -3.21
CA LEU A 9 1.47 -15.59 -2.73
C LEU A 9 0.98 -15.29 -1.30
N PHE A 10 1.92 -15.11 -0.37
CA PHE A 10 1.63 -14.88 1.04
C PHE A 10 2.26 -13.57 1.49
N ALA A 11 1.43 -12.61 1.90
CA ALA A 11 1.90 -11.42 2.58
C ALA A 11 2.16 -11.78 4.06
N VAL A 12 3.31 -11.37 4.59
CA VAL A 12 3.70 -11.61 5.98
C VAL A 12 4.29 -10.35 6.60
N GLY A 13 4.29 -10.27 7.92
CA GLY A 13 4.83 -9.12 8.66
C GLY A 13 4.12 -7.81 8.30
N GLU A 14 4.89 -6.78 8.09
CA GLU A 14 4.38 -5.44 7.78
C GLU A 14 3.56 -5.39 6.48
N ALA A 15 3.98 -6.11 5.46
CA ALA A 15 3.25 -6.21 4.19
C ALA A 15 1.85 -6.83 4.34
N ALA A 16 1.60 -7.58 5.42
CA ALA A 16 0.28 -8.12 5.77
C ALA A 16 -0.55 -7.16 6.62
N ALA A 17 -0.07 -5.97 6.92
CA ALA A 17 -0.69 -4.99 7.83
C ALA A 17 -1.06 -5.59 9.20
N SER A 18 -0.25 -6.53 9.70
CA SER A 18 -0.61 -7.35 10.86
C SER A 18 -0.38 -6.68 12.22
N HIS A 19 0.23 -5.50 12.28
CA HIS A 19 0.58 -4.88 13.55
C HIS A 19 0.18 -3.41 13.74
N GLY A 20 -0.51 -2.79 12.80
CA GLY A 20 -1.06 -1.44 12.95
C GLY A 20 -0.07 -0.34 13.32
N VAL A 21 -0.61 0.82 13.69
CA VAL A 21 0.17 2.05 14.00
C VAL A 21 0.72 2.05 15.43
N TYR A 22 -0.02 1.56 16.39
CA TYR A 22 0.32 1.61 17.81
C TYR A 22 1.13 0.40 18.30
N ARG A 23 1.87 -0.25 17.42
CA ARG A 23 2.66 -1.41 17.80
C ARG A 23 3.85 -1.03 18.70
N PRO A 24 4.18 -1.84 19.73
CA PRO A 24 5.44 -1.71 20.47
C PRO A 24 6.64 -1.99 19.57
N GLY A 25 7.79 -1.40 19.89
CA GLY A 25 9.05 -1.75 19.24
C GLY A 25 9.36 -3.24 19.36
N GLY A 26 9.99 -3.84 18.34
CA GLY A 26 10.34 -5.27 18.31
C GLY A 26 9.25 -6.21 17.81
N THR A 27 7.98 -5.88 17.93
CA THR A 27 6.88 -6.73 17.44
C THR A 27 6.88 -6.90 15.92
N ALA A 28 7.47 -5.98 15.17
CA ALA A 28 7.61 -6.08 13.71
C ALA A 28 8.43 -7.32 13.31
N LEU A 29 9.56 -7.57 13.97
CA LEU A 29 10.38 -8.76 13.71
C LEU A 29 9.63 -10.04 14.07
N ASN A 30 8.96 -10.05 15.21
CA ASN A 30 8.19 -11.21 15.63
C ASN A 30 7.02 -11.51 14.66
N ALA A 31 6.26 -10.50 14.25
CA ALA A 31 5.18 -10.64 13.27
C ALA A 31 5.71 -11.20 11.93
N GLY A 32 6.88 -10.75 11.48
CA GLY A 32 7.55 -11.28 10.30
C GLY A 32 7.94 -12.75 10.46
N GLN A 33 8.57 -13.11 11.55
CA GLN A 33 9.01 -14.49 11.84
C GLN A 33 7.85 -15.47 11.95
N VAL A 34 6.85 -15.14 12.74
CA VAL A 34 5.65 -15.97 12.93
C VAL A 34 4.89 -16.11 11.62
N GLY A 35 4.64 -15.01 10.92
CA GLY A 35 3.93 -15.01 9.65
C GLY A 35 4.65 -15.84 8.57
N SER A 36 5.96 -15.69 8.45
CA SER A 36 6.78 -16.44 7.50
C SER A 36 6.78 -17.94 7.81
N THR A 37 6.93 -18.31 9.08
CA THR A 37 6.91 -19.71 9.50
C THR A 37 5.55 -20.35 9.19
N ARG A 38 4.45 -19.66 9.50
CA ARG A 38 3.09 -20.16 9.19
C ARG A 38 2.85 -20.27 7.69
N ALA A 39 3.28 -19.28 6.90
CA ALA A 39 3.19 -19.34 5.45
C ALA A 39 3.98 -20.53 4.89
N ALA A 40 5.21 -20.75 5.34
CA ALA A 40 6.04 -21.88 4.92
C ALA A 40 5.41 -23.24 5.27
N GLN A 41 4.86 -23.39 6.47
CA GLN A 41 4.14 -24.59 6.89
C GLN A 41 2.89 -24.84 6.03
N TYR A 42 2.13 -23.79 5.73
CA TYR A 42 0.97 -23.90 4.85
C TYR A 42 1.37 -24.31 3.44
N ILE A 43 2.40 -23.68 2.87
CA ILE A 43 2.92 -24.02 1.54
C ILE A 43 3.33 -25.50 1.49
N ALA A 44 4.11 -25.95 2.49
CA ALA A 44 4.57 -27.34 2.55
C ALA A 44 3.41 -28.35 2.67
N ALA A 45 2.36 -28.01 3.41
CA ALA A 45 1.23 -28.89 3.66
C ALA A 45 0.16 -28.87 2.55
N ARG A 46 -0.08 -27.72 1.92
CA ARG A 46 -1.26 -27.47 1.09
C ARG A 46 -0.96 -27.13 -0.37
N CYS A 47 0.17 -26.49 -0.65
CA CYS A 47 0.51 -26.09 -2.01
C CYS A 47 1.17 -27.25 -2.75
N ARG A 48 0.37 -28.23 -3.16
CA ARG A 48 0.81 -29.41 -3.93
C ARG A 48 0.56 -29.19 -5.41
N GLY A 49 1.33 -29.85 -6.24
CA GLY A 49 1.21 -29.84 -7.69
C GLY A 49 2.31 -29.05 -8.39
N ASP A 50 2.42 -29.26 -9.68
CA ASP A 50 3.42 -28.59 -10.51
C ASP A 50 3.01 -27.13 -10.74
N ALA A 51 3.85 -26.20 -10.23
CA ALA A 51 3.69 -24.78 -10.44
C ALA A 51 4.31 -24.30 -11.76
N SER A 52 5.05 -25.17 -12.47
CA SER A 52 5.77 -24.81 -13.69
C SER A 52 4.88 -24.73 -14.93
N ALA A 53 3.70 -25.35 -14.91
CA ALA A 53 2.77 -25.31 -16.03
C ALA A 53 2.37 -23.85 -16.35
N GLY A 54 2.76 -23.37 -17.53
CA GLY A 54 2.51 -22.00 -17.98
C GLY A 54 3.51 -20.94 -17.51
N PHE A 55 4.50 -21.28 -16.67
CA PHE A 55 5.49 -20.32 -16.18
C PHE A 55 6.28 -19.67 -17.33
N ASP A 56 6.82 -20.46 -18.24
CA ASP A 56 7.63 -19.95 -19.36
C ASP A 56 6.84 -19.01 -20.27
N ALA A 57 5.58 -19.32 -20.53
CA ALA A 57 4.69 -18.45 -21.31
C ALA A 57 4.41 -17.14 -20.58
N ALA A 58 4.08 -17.20 -19.29
CA ALA A 58 3.83 -16.02 -18.48
C ALA A 58 5.09 -15.14 -18.31
N ALA A 59 6.24 -15.76 -18.06
CA ALA A 59 7.52 -15.05 -17.95
C ALA A 59 7.90 -14.40 -19.28
N SER A 60 7.74 -15.09 -20.41
CA SER A 60 8.02 -14.55 -21.73
C SER A 60 7.11 -13.36 -22.06
N ALA A 61 5.82 -13.44 -21.72
CA ALA A 61 4.87 -12.34 -21.91
C ALA A 61 5.26 -11.11 -21.07
N ALA A 62 5.58 -11.31 -19.79
CA ALA A 62 6.02 -10.24 -18.90
C ALA A 62 7.32 -9.58 -19.37
N LEU A 63 8.29 -10.36 -19.81
CA LEU A 63 9.55 -9.85 -20.36
C LEU A 63 9.33 -9.07 -21.66
N ALA A 64 8.45 -9.52 -22.53
CA ALA A 64 8.10 -8.81 -23.76
C ALA A 64 7.43 -7.45 -23.46
N GLU A 65 6.53 -7.40 -22.49
CA GLU A 65 5.90 -6.15 -22.04
C GLU A 65 6.92 -5.18 -21.45
N MET A 66 7.84 -5.67 -20.61
CA MET A 66 8.93 -4.86 -20.08
C MET A 66 9.84 -4.33 -21.18
N ALA A 67 10.23 -5.17 -22.13
CA ALA A 67 11.10 -4.76 -23.25
C ALA A 67 10.42 -3.69 -24.11
N ALA A 68 9.15 -3.85 -24.43
CA ALA A 68 8.38 -2.87 -25.19
C ALA A 68 8.34 -1.49 -24.49
N LEU A 69 8.12 -1.47 -23.17
CA LEU A 69 8.18 -0.23 -22.40
C LEU A 69 9.58 0.40 -22.43
N ALA A 70 10.63 -0.42 -22.23
CA ALA A 70 12.00 0.05 -22.28
C ALA A 70 12.35 0.68 -23.65
N ASP A 71 11.92 0.07 -24.74
CA ASP A 71 12.19 0.56 -26.10
C ASP A 71 11.51 1.91 -26.36
N VAL A 72 10.27 2.10 -25.93
CA VAL A 72 9.55 3.38 -26.08
C VAL A 72 10.17 4.48 -25.21
N CYS A 73 10.66 4.14 -24.04
CA CYS A 73 11.23 5.11 -23.10
C CYS A 73 12.72 5.38 -23.34
N ARG A 74 13.40 4.65 -24.23
CA ARG A 74 14.82 4.87 -24.51
C ARG A 74 15.02 6.18 -25.27
N ALA A 75 16.01 6.97 -24.85
CA ALA A 75 16.38 8.24 -25.46
C ALA A 75 17.87 8.54 -25.24
N ASP A 76 18.43 9.54 -25.96
CA ASP A 76 19.82 9.97 -25.75
C ASP A 76 20.01 10.66 -24.40
N THR A 77 18.96 11.32 -23.91
CA THR A 77 18.93 11.99 -22.60
C THR A 77 17.71 11.52 -21.81
N GLY A 78 17.93 11.15 -20.54
CA GLY A 78 16.88 10.70 -19.65
C GLY A 78 16.35 11.82 -18.75
N ASN A 79 15.11 11.67 -18.30
CA ASN A 79 14.46 12.52 -17.29
C ASN A 79 13.98 11.72 -16.07
N VAL A 80 14.12 10.39 -16.08
CA VAL A 80 13.57 9.51 -15.06
C VAL A 80 14.05 9.86 -13.64
N ARG A 81 15.30 10.31 -13.52
CA ARG A 81 15.87 10.70 -12.21
C ARG A 81 15.18 11.93 -11.63
N ALA A 82 14.96 12.96 -12.47
CA ALA A 82 14.25 14.18 -12.05
C ALA A 82 12.79 13.87 -11.71
N LEU A 83 12.12 13.03 -12.49
CA LEU A 83 10.75 12.61 -12.23
C LEU A 83 10.63 11.77 -10.93
N TRP A 84 11.60 10.90 -10.68
CA TRP A 84 11.68 10.14 -9.43
C TRP A 84 11.79 11.07 -8.22
N GLN A 85 12.73 12.02 -8.28
CA GLN A 85 12.93 12.97 -7.19
C GLN A 85 11.68 13.82 -6.96
N HIS A 86 11.10 14.37 -8.02
CA HIS A 86 9.86 15.13 -7.95
C HIS A 86 8.72 14.33 -7.32
N ALA A 87 8.50 13.09 -7.75
CA ALA A 87 7.46 12.24 -7.19
C ALA A 87 7.68 11.92 -5.70
N ALA A 88 8.93 11.74 -5.28
CA ALA A 88 9.27 11.51 -3.87
C ALA A 88 9.03 12.77 -3.02
N GLU A 89 9.41 13.95 -3.51
CA GLU A 89 9.20 15.24 -2.85
C GLU A 89 7.71 15.58 -2.71
N GLU A 90 6.94 15.43 -3.77
CA GLU A 90 5.50 15.68 -3.75
C GLU A 90 4.75 14.74 -2.81
N MET A 91 5.09 13.46 -2.81
CA MET A 91 4.49 12.52 -1.86
C MET A 91 4.88 12.85 -0.41
N SER A 92 6.12 13.26 -0.17
CA SER A 92 6.57 13.71 1.16
C SER A 92 5.87 15.00 1.60
N ARG A 93 5.53 15.88 0.65
CA ARG A 93 4.83 17.12 0.94
C ARG A 93 3.36 16.92 1.29
N CYS A 94 2.64 16.04 0.58
CA CYS A 94 1.19 15.90 0.73
C CYS A 94 0.75 14.65 1.53
N GLY A 95 1.55 13.60 1.56
CA GLY A 95 1.20 12.30 2.15
C GLY A 95 1.94 11.96 3.45
N ALA A 96 2.78 12.86 3.99
CA ALA A 96 3.51 12.66 5.24
C ALA A 96 2.59 12.78 6.48
N ALA A 97 3.15 13.17 7.63
CA ALA A 97 2.40 13.25 8.89
C ALA A 97 1.35 14.38 8.89
N ILE A 98 1.66 15.53 8.30
CA ILE A 98 0.72 16.65 8.16
C ILE A 98 0.16 16.64 6.75
N ARG A 99 -1.15 16.56 6.64
CA ARG A 99 -1.87 16.32 5.39
C ARG A 99 -2.94 17.36 5.14
N ASP A 100 -2.97 17.89 3.92
CA ASP A 100 -4.06 18.73 3.41
C ASP A 100 -4.90 17.89 2.44
N PRO A 101 -6.19 17.65 2.69
CA PRO A 101 -7.04 16.84 1.81
C PRO A 101 -7.14 17.38 0.38
N ALA A 102 -7.05 18.70 0.19
CA ALA A 102 -7.09 19.29 -1.14
C ALA A 102 -5.80 19.01 -1.92
N GLN A 103 -4.64 19.11 -1.27
CA GLN A 103 -3.34 18.79 -1.87
C GLN A 103 -3.21 17.30 -2.20
N ILE A 104 -3.70 16.39 -1.33
CA ILE A 104 -3.76 14.95 -1.59
C ILE A 104 -4.53 14.68 -2.89
N ARG A 105 -5.74 15.24 -3.01
CA ARG A 105 -6.57 15.07 -4.22
C ARG A 105 -5.92 15.66 -5.48
N ALA A 106 -5.29 16.81 -5.35
CA ALA A 106 -4.62 17.45 -6.48
C ALA A 106 -3.43 16.62 -6.97
N TYR A 107 -2.60 16.14 -6.05
CA TYR A 107 -1.46 15.31 -6.42
C TYR A 107 -1.90 13.92 -6.93
N GLY A 108 -2.96 13.33 -6.37
CA GLY A 108 -3.54 12.10 -6.89
C GLY A 108 -3.89 12.17 -8.38
N LYS A 109 -4.50 13.28 -8.83
CA LYS A 109 -4.78 13.53 -10.26
C LYS A 109 -3.50 13.65 -11.10
N GLN A 110 -2.45 14.26 -10.56
CA GLN A 110 -1.17 14.36 -11.26
C GLN A 110 -0.52 12.98 -11.44
N VAL A 111 -0.54 12.15 -10.40
CA VAL A 111 -0.03 10.76 -10.46
C VAL A 111 -0.81 9.93 -11.47
N GLU A 112 -2.13 10.05 -11.53
CA GLU A 112 -2.94 9.37 -12.54
C GLU A 112 -2.60 9.81 -13.96
N ALA A 113 -2.47 11.12 -14.21
CA ALA A 113 -2.06 11.65 -15.51
C ALA A 113 -0.66 11.16 -15.89
N GLN A 114 0.29 11.19 -14.95
CA GLN A 114 1.65 10.73 -15.19
C GLN A 114 1.71 9.22 -15.50
N LEU A 115 0.89 8.41 -14.86
CA LEU A 115 0.77 6.98 -15.18
C LEU A 115 0.14 6.74 -16.55
N ALA A 116 -0.87 7.51 -16.92
CA ALA A 116 -1.54 7.40 -18.22
C ALA A 116 -0.57 7.74 -19.38
N ASP A 117 0.26 8.77 -19.21
CA ASP A 117 1.20 9.23 -20.22
C ASP A 117 2.63 8.71 -19.99
N PHE A 118 2.81 7.71 -19.13
CA PHE A 118 4.12 7.26 -18.66
C PHE A 118 5.09 6.93 -19.79
N ALA A 119 4.69 6.13 -20.74
CA ALA A 119 5.54 5.69 -21.85
C ALA A 119 5.97 6.85 -22.77
N GLN A 120 5.15 7.89 -22.90
CA GLN A 120 5.42 9.06 -23.73
C GLN A 120 6.33 10.06 -23.05
N THR A 121 6.15 10.24 -21.73
CA THR A 121 6.78 11.33 -20.98
C THR A 121 8.08 10.93 -20.27
N VAL A 122 8.20 9.65 -19.85
CA VAL A 122 9.39 9.17 -19.14
C VAL A 122 10.44 8.69 -20.12
N LYS A 123 11.67 9.20 -19.97
CA LYS A 123 12.81 8.86 -20.82
C LYS A 123 14.01 8.41 -20.01
N ALA A 124 14.70 7.38 -20.51
CA ALA A 124 15.88 6.78 -19.92
C ALA A 124 17.04 6.83 -20.92
N GLY A 125 18.12 7.55 -20.57
CA GLY A 125 19.30 7.75 -21.41
C GLY A 125 20.44 6.76 -21.14
N SER A 126 20.26 5.86 -20.16
CA SER A 126 21.29 4.88 -19.79
C SER A 126 20.69 3.58 -19.28
N ARG A 127 21.50 2.52 -19.21
CA ARG A 127 21.09 1.23 -18.65
C ARG A 127 20.65 1.35 -17.16
N THR A 128 21.32 2.19 -16.40
CA THR A 128 20.95 2.45 -14.99
C THR A 128 19.61 3.15 -14.90
N GLU A 129 19.32 4.07 -15.79
CA GLU A 129 18.06 4.78 -15.84
C GLU A 129 16.90 3.90 -16.31
N LEU A 130 17.14 2.89 -17.15
CA LEU A 130 16.14 1.87 -17.46
C LEU A 130 15.67 1.10 -16.21
N ALA A 131 16.58 0.76 -15.30
CA ALA A 131 16.19 0.16 -14.02
C ALA A 131 15.37 1.13 -13.14
N MET A 132 15.72 2.41 -13.15
CA MET A 132 14.97 3.44 -12.44
C MET A 132 13.58 3.68 -13.03
N LEU A 133 13.40 3.52 -14.32
CA LEU A 133 12.13 3.65 -15.02
C LEU A 133 11.06 2.70 -14.42
N TYR A 134 11.39 1.43 -14.25
CA TYR A 134 10.45 0.46 -13.63
C TYR A 134 10.17 0.80 -12.18
N ARG A 135 11.20 1.18 -11.41
CA ARG A 135 11.02 1.63 -10.02
C ARG A 135 10.16 2.88 -9.92
N LEU A 136 10.28 3.83 -10.85
CA LEU A 136 9.43 5.01 -10.91
C LEU A 136 7.97 4.61 -11.16
N ARG A 137 7.73 3.68 -12.09
CA ARG A 137 6.38 3.15 -12.35
C ARG A 137 5.78 2.51 -11.11
N ASP A 138 6.54 1.64 -10.42
CA ASP A 138 6.09 0.99 -9.19
C ASP A 138 5.82 2.00 -8.07
N MET A 139 6.67 3.01 -7.94
CA MET A 139 6.47 4.10 -6.97
C MET A 139 5.18 4.87 -7.25
N LEU A 140 4.92 5.25 -8.51
CA LEU A 140 3.71 5.97 -8.89
C LEU A 140 2.45 5.12 -8.69
N LEU A 141 2.49 3.81 -8.96
CA LEU A 141 1.40 2.89 -8.66
C LEU A 141 1.12 2.82 -7.16
N SER A 142 2.17 2.75 -6.34
CA SER A 142 2.06 2.76 -4.88
C SER A 142 1.51 4.10 -4.38
N GLN A 143 2.01 5.22 -4.89
CA GLN A 143 1.51 6.55 -4.55
C GLN A 143 0.03 6.70 -4.91
N ARG A 144 -0.39 6.24 -6.09
CA ARG A 144 -1.81 6.23 -6.48
C ARG A 144 -2.67 5.48 -5.47
N ALA A 145 -2.23 4.29 -5.03
CA ALA A 145 -2.95 3.51 -4.03
C ALA A 145 -3.07 4.27 -2.70
N TYR A 146 -1.98 4.81 -2.18
CA TYR A 146 -2.02 5.60 -0.94
C TYR A 146 -2.87 6.86 -1.06
N LEU A 147 -2.74 7.62 -2.15
CA LEU A 147 -3.50 8.86 -2.37
C LEU A 147 -4.99 8.56 -2.55
N THR A 148 -5.35 7.46 -3.19
CA THR A 148 -6.73 6.99 -3.29
C THR A 148 -7.28 6.65 -1.90
N ALA A 149 -6.54 5.88 -1.09
CA ALA A 149 -6.96 5.53 0.27
C ALA A 149 -7.12 6.78 1.15
N MET A 150 -6.18 7.73 1.11
CA MET A 150 -6.27 8.97 1.87
C MET A 150 -7.45 9.85 1.43
N THR A 151 -7.72 9.92 0.13
CA THR A 151 -8.84 10.67 -0.43
C THR A 151 -10.18 10.06 -0.01
N ASP A 152 -10.31 8.75 -0.15
CA ASP A 152 -11.50 8.01 0.26
C ASP A 152 -11.73 8.10 1.78
N TYR A 153 -10.65 7.97 2.59
CA TYR A 153 -10.70 8.12 4.03
C TYR A 153 -11.31 9.47 4.45
N THR A 154 -10.83 10.57 3.89
CA THR A 154 -11.36 11.89 4.19
C THR A 154 -12.76 12.13 3.63
N ALA A 155 -13.11 11.51 2.49
CA ALA A 155 -14.45 11.57 1.93
C ALA A 155 -15.51 10.85 2.78
N HIS A 156 -15.10 9.84 3.56
CA HIS A 156 -15.93 9.14 4.54
C HIS A 156 -15.94 9.79 5.93
N GLY A 157 -15.50 11.04 6.06
CA GLY A 157 -15.46 11.74 7.33
C GLY A 157 -14.26 11.42 8.21
N GLY A 158 -13.28 10.68 7.69
CA GLY A 158 -12.06 10.35 8.41
C GLY A 158 -11.23 11.59 8.74
N GLN A 159 -10.74 11.65 9.97
CA GLN A 159 -10.01 12.77 10.53
C GLN A 159 -8.64 12.36 11.06
N SER A 160 -7.95 13.27 11.75
CA SER A 160 -6.60 13.02 12.26
C SER A 160 -6.58 11.87 13.25
N ARG A 161 -5.73 10.88 13.00
CA ARG A 161 -5.49 9.76 13.93
C ARG A 161 -4.12 9.12 13.68
N GLY A 162 -3.58 8.50 14.72
CA GLY A 162 -2.31 7.79 14.64
C GLY A 162 -1.17 8.71 14.21
N SER A 163 -0.56 8.42 13.07
CA SER A 163 0.57 9.18 12.52
C SER A 163 0.17 10.24 11.50
N ALA A 164 -1.13 10.53 11.31
CA ALA A 164 -1.62 11.46 10.32
C ALA A 164 -2.47 12.57 10.95
N LEU A 165 -2.10 13.82 10.66
CA LEU A 165 -2.83 15.03 11.06
C LEU A 165 -3.39 15.69 9.80
N TYR A 166 -4.71 15.67 9.66
CA TYR A 166 -5.42 16.30 8.55
C TYR A 166 -5.75 17.74 8.91
N THR A 167 -5.25 18.68 8.11
CA THR A 167 -5.47 20.12 8.32
C THR A 167 -6.93 20.50 8.09
N ASP A 168 -7.48 21.31 8.99
CA ASP A 168 -8.77 21.95 8.84
C ASP A 168 -8.68 23.36 9.42
N LEU A 169 -8.44 24.33 8.54
CA LEU A 169 -8.24 25.73 8.93
C LEU A 169 -9.55 26.44 9.32
N THR A 170 -10.70 25.83 9.07
CA THR A 170 -12.02 26.45 9.31
C THR A 170 -12.74 25.92 10.53
N GLY A 171 -12.70 24.62 10.76
CA GLY A 171 -13.41 23.94 11.85
C GLY A 171 -12.52 23.19 12.82
N GLY A 172 -11.22 23.13 12.55
CA GLY A 172 -10.27 22.33 13.30
C GLY A 172 -9.86 22.93 14.64
N THR A 173 -9.05 22.19 15.37
CA THR A 173 -8.51 22.55 16.70
C THR A 173 -6.98 22.57 16.65
N LYS A 174 -6.37 23.52 17.37
CA LYS A 174 -4.94 23.53 17.62
C LYS A 174 -4.61 22.55 18.76
N PRO A 175 -3.65 21.64 18.61
CA PRO A 175 -3.20 20.77 19.70
C PRO A 175 -2.65 21.56 20.90
N PHE A 176 -1.98 22.70 20.63
CA PHE A 176 -1.46 23.62 21.63
C PHE A 176 -1.71 25.06 21.20
N GLY A 177 -2.16 25.90 22.12
CA GLY A 177 -2.52 27.29 21.84
C GLY A 177 -1.39 28.18 21.29
N GLN A 178 -0.13 27.83 21.57
CA GLN A 178 1.04 28.58 21.10
C GLN A 178 1.45 28.26 19.65
N LEU A 179 0.86 27.24 19.03
CA LEU A 179 1.15 26.91 17.64
C LEU A 179 0.60 27.97 16.67
N PRO A 180 1.26 28.20 15.53
CA PRO A 180 0.70 29.02 14.45
C PRO A 180 -0.67 28.51 14.00
N ASP A 181 -1.50 29.39 13.43
CA ASP A 181 -2.85 29.05 12.96
C ASP A 181 -2.87 28.00 11.85
N THR A 182 -1.76 27.83 11.15
CA THR A 182 -1.59 26.77 10.16
C THR A 182 -1.56 25.36 10.74
N PHE A 183 -1.36 25.24 12.08
CA PHE A 183 -1.40 23.97 12.81
C PHE A 183 -2.77 23.72 13.43
N THR A 184 -3.80 23.81 12.61
CA THR A 184 -5.19 23.54 12.99
C THR A 184 -5.68 22.30 12.26
N PHE A 185 -6.17 21.31 13.02
CA PHE A 185 -6.44 19.96 12.51
C PHE A 185 -7.85 19.49 12.86
N ALA A 186 -8.40 18.65 12.00
CA ALA A 186 -9.59 17.87 12.31
C ALA A 186 -9.22 16.74 13.28
N LEU A 187 -9.72 16.79 14.52
CA LEU A 187 -9.32 15.90 15.62
C LEU A 187 -10.46 15.01 16.15
N ASP A 188 -11.45 14.69 15.34
CA ASP A 188 -12.54 13.82 15.75
C ASP A 188 -12.20 12.34 15.44
N GLU A 189 -12.41 11.45 16.41
CA GLU A 189 -12.10 10.00 16.30
C GLU A 189 -13.36 9.15 16.05
N THR A 190 -14.45 9.73 15.56
CA THR A 190 -15.73 9.01 15.39
C THR A 190 -15.68 7.82 14.42
N GLU A 191 -14.76 7.81 13.45
CA GLU A 191 -14.62 6.74 12.44
C GLU A 191 -13.71 5.57 12.87
N ASN A 192 -13.58 5.33 14.18
CA ASN A 192 -12.75 4.23 14.72
C ASN A 192 -13.35 2.83 14.55
N SER A 193 -14.60 2.74 14.10
CA SER A 193 -15.35 1.48 14.05
C SER A 193 -15.19 0.68 12.76
N LEU A 194 -14.52 1.23 11.74
CA LEU A 194 -14.42 0.60 10.45
C LEU A 194 -12.96 0.40 10.01
N VAL A 195 -12.78 -0.58 9.13
CA VAL A 195 -11.51 -0.86 8.44
C VAL A 195 -11.68 -0.52 6.98
N GLN A 196 -10.84 0.39 6.48
CA GLN A 196 -10.72 0.66 5.06
C GLN A 196 -9.85 -0.41 4.40
N GLU A 197 -10.31 -0.95 3.29
CA GLU A 197 -9.55 -1.84 2.42
C GLU A 197 -9.38 -1.18 1.06
N LEU A 198 -8.21 -1.39 0.45
CA LEU A 198 -7.92 -0.95 -0.90
C LEU A 198 -7.31 -2.10 -1.69
N TRP A 199 -7.74 -2.28 -2.93
CA TRP A 199 -7.13 -3.20 -3.89
C TRP A 199 -6.99 -2.57 -5.26
N TYR A 200 -6.09 -3.11 -6.05
CA TYR A 200 -5.85 -2.71 -7.42
C TYR A 200 -6.35 -3.78 -8.37
N GLU A 201 -7.26 -3.42 -9.26
CA GLU A 201 -7.89 -4.34 -10.20
C GLU A 201 -8.15 -3.61 -11.51
N ASP A 202 -7.78 -4.24 -12.63
CA ASP A 202 -8.01 -3.74 -13.99
C ASP A 202 -7.53 -2.29 -14.22
N GLY A 203 -6.38 -1.94 -13.66
CA GLY A 203 -5.84 -0.60 -13.81
C GLY A 203 -6.40 0.45 -12.85
N VAL A 204 -7.32 0.07 -11.95
CA VAL A 204 -8.03 1.00 -11.05
C VAL A 204 -7.82 0.60 -9.58
N CYS A 205 -7.62 1.61 -8.72
CA CYS A 205 -7.70 1.44 -7.28
C CYS A 205 -9.16 1.47 -6.84
N ARG A 206 -9.60 0.45 -6.09
CA ARG A 206 -10.94 0.34 -5.51
C ARG A 206 -10.85 0.34 -3.99
N THR A 207 -11.83 0.92 -3.33
CA THR A 207 -11.92 0.96 -1.87
C THR A 207 -13.20 0.34 -1.37
N ALA A 208 -13.16 -0.24 -0.18
CA ALA A 208 -14.32 -0.70 0.56
C ALA A 208 -14.10 -0.49 2.06
N TRP A 209 -15.20 -0.44 2.78
CA TRP A 209 -15.22 -0.29 4.23
C TRP A 209 -15.97 -1.45 4.86
N ARG A 210 -15.43 -1.98 5.94
CA ARG A 210 -16.07 -3.07 6.69
C ARG A 210 -15.87 -2.91 8.19
N ALA A 211 -16.72 -3.56 8.96
CA ALA A 211 -16.50 -3.71 10.39
C ALA A 211 -15.22 -4.53 10.66
N PRO A 212 -14.46 -4.21 11.71
CA PRO A 212 -13.37 -5.07 12.18
C PRO A 212 -13.94 -6.43 12.61
N ARG A 213 -13.12 -7.46 12.54
CA ARG A 213 -13.49 -8.75 13.11
C ARG A 213 -13.67 -8.58 14.63
N PRO A 214 -14.70 -9.17 15.24
CA PRO A 214 -14.85 -9.12 16.68
C PRO A 214 -13.66 -9.79 17.36
N ILE A 215 -13.21 -9.21 18.47
CA ILE A 215 -12.23 -9.85 19.33
C ILE A 215 -12.94 -10.96 20.09
N PRO A 216 -12.49 -12.22 19.99
CA PRO A 216 -13.08 -13.29 20.79
C PRO A 216 -12.96 -12.99 22.28
N GLY A 217 -14.00 -13.31 23.04
CA GLY A 217 -13.98 -13.21 24.50
C GLY A 217 -13.30 -14.38 25.22
N ASP A 218 -12.51 -15.16 24.51
CA ASP A 218 -11.82 -16.36 24.98
C ASP A 218 -10.35 -16.03 25.22
N ASP A 219 -9.88 -16.21 26.46
CA ASP A 219 -8.49 -15.95 26.84
C ASP A 219 -7.50 -16.91 26.14
N ASP A 220 -7.98 -18.08 25.73
CA ASP A 220 -7.21 -19.10 25.00
C ASP A 220 -7.38 -18.98 23.45
N PHE A 221 -7.78 -17.82 22.98
CA PHE A 221 -8.07 -17.59 21.53
C PHE A 221 -6.94 -18.05 20.62
N PHE A 222 -5.70 -17.72 20.94
CA PHE A 222 -4.56 -18.08 20.10
C PHE A 222 -4.38 -19.60 20.01
N GLU A 223 -4.46 -20.29 21.14
CA GLU A 223 -4.29 -21.73 21.24
C GLU A 223 -5.44 -22.47 20.52
N ASN A 224 -6.66 -21.98 20.69
CA ASN A 224 -7.84 -22.56 20.06
C ASN A 224 -7.84 -22.37 18.55
N VAL A 225 -7.52 -21.18 18.06
CA VAL A 225 -7.38 -20.90 16.61
C VAL A 225 -6.23 -21.73 16.02
N TRP A 226 -5.11 -21.84 16.73
CA TRP A 226 -3.98 -22.64 16.27
C TRP A 226 -4.30 -24.13 16.21
N ARG A 227 -5.00 -24.65 17.20
CA ARG A 227 -5.48 -26.04 17.22
C ARG A 227 -6.43 -26.29 16.07
N SER A 228 -7.45 -25.48 15.92
CA SER A 228 -8.42 -25.56 14.81
C SER A 228 -7.72 -25.54 13.45
N TYR A 229 -6.78 -24.62 13.27
CA TYR A 229 -6.01 -24.57 12.02
C TYR A 229 -5.22 -25.85 11.74
N ARG A 230 -4.59 -26.42 12.76
CA ARG A 230 -3.84 -27.69 12.60
C ARG A 230 -4.74 -28.86 12.26
N GLU A 231 -5.93 -28.92 12.81
CA GLU A 231 -6.89 -30.01 12.63
C GLU A 231 -7.68 -29.87 11.34
N THR A 232 -8.15 -28.68 11.02
CA THR A 232 -9.10 -28.45 9.92
C THR A 232 -8.49 -27.69 8.73
N GLY A 233 -7.40 -26.97 8.95
CA GLY A 233 -6.81 -26.02 7.99
C GLY A 233 -7.60 -24.72 7.86
N ASN A 234 -8.58 -24.48 8.70
CA ASN A 234 -9.40 -23.27 8.77
C ASN A 234 -8.97 -22.38 9.94
N ILE A 235 -8.92 -21.07 9.72
CA ILE A 235 -8.55 -20.06 10.71
C ILE A 235 -9.66 -19.02 10.91
N ASP A 236 -10.85 -19.29 10.38
CA ASP A 236 -12.03 -18.42 10.53
C ASP A 236 -12.69 -18.60 11.89
#